data_0eb1eb632adb0600ee8f660761a6bb75
#
_entry.id   0eb1eb632adb0600ee8f660761a6bb75
#
_cell.length_a   1.000
_cell.length_b   1.000
_cell.length_c   1.000
_cell.angle_alpha   90.00
_cell.angle_beta   90.00
_cell.angle_gamma   90.00
#
_symmetry.space_group_name_H-M   'P 1'
#
loop_
_entity.id
_entity.type
_entity.pdbx_description
1 polymer ?
#
loop_
_entity_poly.entity_id
_entity_poly.type
_entity_poly.pdbx_seq_one_letter_code
_entity_poly.pdbx_strand_id
1 'polypeptide(L)'
;NMGSIIWNCYKAGCGTSGGTRTQLSADDIRKSLGSVAEETHAVSFSKPDYLVRDHFKIRDFCDKWDLDPKVLGLMYDVKEHRVVFPVIHDGVMVDATGRSLGNRIPKWKRYGKNKLPYAHGCGKTAVVVEDCVSAAAIGSDVFVGVAVLGTSLTDAHKTYLSQFSTIIIALDPDALPKTLQFARE
;
A
#
# COMPACT_ATOMS: atom_id res chain seq x y z
N ASN A 1 -15.98 -32.12 -6.95
CA ASN A 1 -15.92 -30.96 -7.84
C ASN A 1 -14.47 -30.75 -8.23
N MET A 2 -14.14 -30.89 -9.52
CA MET A 2 -12.81 -30.63 -10.05
C MET A 2 -12.55 -29.10 -10.04
N GLY A 3 -11.43 -28.69 -9.46
CA GLY A 3 -10.99 -27.30 -9.49
C GLY A 3 -10.33 -26.95 -10.84
N SER A 4 -10.25 -25.67 -11.14
CA SER A 4 -9.47 -25.15 -12.26
C SER A 4 -8.52 -24.05 -11.77
N ILE A 5 -7.31 -24.05 -12.28
CA ILE A 5 -6.33 -22.98 -12.07
C ILE A 5 -6.30 -22.14 -13.34
N ILE A 6 -6.52 -20.84 -13.21
CA ILE A 6 -6.49 -19.87 -14.31
C ILE A 6 -5.40 -18.84 -13.99
N TRP A 7 -4.59 -18.47 -14.94
CA TRP A 7 -3.57 -17.43 -14.80
C TRP A 7 -3.60 -16.44 -15.96
N ASN A 8 -3.27 -15.20 -15.64
CA ASN A 8 -3.09 -14.14 -16.62
C ASN A 8 -1.77 -13.41 -16.33
N CYS A 9 -1.04 -13.05 -17.39
CA CYS A 9 0.11 -12.18 -17.26
C CYS A 9 -0.34 -10.71 -17.35
N TYR A 10 -0.14 -9.94 -16.29
CA TYR A 10 -0.49 -8.52 -16.25
C TYR A 10 0.63 -7.61 -16.73
N LYS A 11 1.71 -8.16 -17.28
CA LYS A 11 2.78 -7.35 -17.91
C LYS A 11 2.24 -6.71 -19.17
N ALA A 12 2.36 -5.39 -19.29
CA ALA A 12 1.92 -4.65 -20.47
C ALA A 12 2.47 -5.27 -21.77
N GLY A 13 1.57 -5.60 -22.70
CA GLY A 13 1.89 -6.23 -23.99
C GLY A 13 2.17 -7.74 -23.97
N CYS A 14 2.06 -8.42 -22.82
CA CYS A 14 2.31 -9.87 -22.77
C CYS A 14 1.14 -10.69 -23.31
N GLY A 15 -0.10 -10.36 -22.98
CA GLY A 15 -1.32 -11.06 -23.44
C GLY A 15 -1.40 -12.57 -23.09
N THR A 16 -0.41 -13.09 -22.33
CA THR A 16 -0.36 -14.52 -22.01
C THR A 16 -1.34 -14.85 -20.91
N SER A 17 -2.26 -15.76 -21.18
CA SER A 17 -3.19 -16.32 -20.20
C SER A 17 -3.31 -17.82 -20.40
N GLY A 18 -3.74 -18.51 -19.37
CA GLY A 18 -3.94 -19.95 -19.48
C GLY A 18 -4.78 -20.50 -18.33
N GLY A 19 -5.11 -21.78 -18.43
CA GLY A 19 -5.82 -22.48 -17.38
C GLY A 19 -5.60 -23.99 -17.51
N THR A 20 -5.64 -24.67 -16.39
CA THR A 20 -5.59 -26.13 -16.34
C THR A 20 -6.64 -26.66 -15.38
N ARG A 21 -7.18 -27.83 -15.68
CA ARG A 21 -8.04 -28.57 -14.74
C ARG A 21 -7.14 -29.35 -13.78
N THR A 22 -7.48 -29.32 -12.51
CA THR A 22 -6.77 -30.06 -11.47
C THR A 22 -7.73 -30.99 -10.73
N GLN A 23 -7.23 -32.12 -10.27
CA GLN A 23 -7.98 -33.03 -9.40
C GLN A 23 -8.04 -32.54 -7.95
N LEU A 24 -7.29 -31.48 -7.62
CA LEU A 24 -7.34 -30.84 -6.30
C LEU A 24 -8.66 -30.11 -6.11
N SER A 25 -9.28 -30.27 -4.95
CA SER A 25 -10.45 -29.47 -4.58
C SER A 25 -10.07 -28.00 -4.39
N ALA A 26 -11.03 -27.08 -4.48
CA ALA A 26 -10.80 -25.67 -4.17
C ALA A 26 -10.23 -25.48 -2.73
N ASP A 27 -10.62 -26.36 -1.81
CA ASP A 27 -10.13 -26.32 -0.43
C ASP A 27 -8.68 -26.85 -0.29
N ASP A 28 -8.29 -27.84 -1.10
CA ASP A 28 -6.90 -28.31 -1.16
C ASP A 28 -6.00 -27.23 -1.76
N ILE A 29 -6.47 -26.53 -2.79
CA ILE A 29 -5.77 -25.39 -3.39
C ILE A 29 -5.65 -24.26 -2.36
N ARG A 30 -6.72 -23.91 -1.66
CA ARG A 30 -6.67 -22.90 -0.59
C ARG A 30 -5.73 -23.30 0.53
N LYS A 31 -5.75 -24.56 0.97
CA LYS A 31 -4.83 -25.07 1.98
C LYS A 31 -3.38 -25.04 1.52
N SER A 32 -3.09 -25.42 0.27
CA SER A 32 -1.74 -25.37 -0.28
C SER A 32 -1.23 -23.93 -0.50
N LEU A 33 -2.12 -23.01 -0.82
CA LEU A 33 -1.80 -21.57 -0.92
C LEU A 33 -1.78 -20.89 0.46
N GLY A 34 -2.58 -21.35 1.41
CA GLY A 34 -2.64 -20.85 2.78
C GLY A 34 -1.61 -21.46 3.72
N SER A 35 -0.99 -22.61 3.35
CA SER A 35 0.08 -23.23 4.15
C SER A 35 1.47 -22.59 3.95
N VAL A 36 1.61 -21.65 3.01
CA VAL A 36 2.58 -20.59 3.16
C VAL A 36 1.97 -19.62 4.19
N ALA A 37 1.88 -20.04 5.45
CA ALA A 37 1.86 -19.10 6.54
C ALA A 37 3.04 -18.18 6.26
N GLU A 38 2.76 -16.97 5.78
CA GLU A 38 3.75 -15.92 5.74
C GLU A 38 4.18 -15.80 7.20
N GLU A 39 5.30 -16.46 7.54
CA GLU A 39 6.03 -16.10 8.72
C GLU A 39 6.23 -14.61 8.58
N THR A 40 5.42 -13.86 9.32
CA THR A 40 5.63 -12.45 9.56
C THR A 40 6.86 -12.34 10.47
N HIS A 41 7.98 -12.86 9.97
CA HIS A 41 9.26 -12.38 10.43
C HIS A 41 9.20 -10.90 10.14
N ALA A 42 9.27 -10.10 11.18
CA ALA A 42 9.48 -8.68 11.07
C ALA A 42 10.77 -8.49 10.26
N VAL A 43 10.65 -8.50 8.94
CA VAL A 43 11.78 -8.24 8.06
C VAL A 43 12.14 -6.80 8.35
N SER A 44 13.20 -6.61 9.12
CA SER A 44 13.70 -5.30 9.48
C SER A 44 13.97 -4.55 8.18
N PHE A 45 13.19 -3.49 7.94
CA PHE A 45 13.40 -2.67 6.77
C PHE A 45 14.71 -1.89 6.93
N SER A 46 15.70 -2.20 6.13
CA SER A 46 16.93 -1.43 6.05
C SER A 46 16.73 -0.28 5.06
N LYS A 47 16.67 0.94 5.60
CA LYS A 47 16.54 2.16 4.78
C LYS A 47 17.74 2.29 3.86
N PRO A 48 17.55 2.38 2.53
CA PRO A 48 18.65 2.66 1.59
C PRO A 48 19.34 4.01 1.89
N ASP A 49 20.67 4.05 1.79
CA ASP A 49 21.48 5.25 2.10
C ASP A 49 21.19 6.43 1.18
N TYR A 50 20.73 6.17 -0.05
CA TYR A 50 20.34 7.20 -1.01
C TYR A 50 18.97 7.85 -0.72
N LEU A 51 18.28 7.45 0.34
CA LEU A 51 17.08 8.14 0.86
C LEU A 51 17.50 9.20 1.87
N VAL A 52 17.49 10.45 1.46
CA VAL A 52 17.89 11.60 2.27
C VAL A 52 16.68 12.33 2.86
N ARG A 53 16.79 12.84 4.10
CA ARG A 53 15.68 13.54 4.77
C ARG A 53 15.60 15.03 4.46
N ASP A 54 16.74 15.66 4.21
CA ASP A 54 16.78 17.12 3.98
C ASP A 54 17.10 17.40 2.50
N HIS A 55 16.04 17.61 1.73
CA HIS A 55 16.14 17.93 0.31
C HIS A 55 15.04 18.89 -0.11
N PHE A 56 15.37 19.94 -0.86
CA PHE A 56 14.43 21.00 -1.27
C PHE A 56 13.21 20.45 -2.04
N LYS A 57 13.37 19.40 -2.82
CA LYS A 57 12.27 18.74 -3.57
C LYS A 57 11.16 18.19 -2.68
N ILE A 58 11.46 17.87 -1.41
CA ILE A 58 10.43 17.46 -0.45
C ILE A 58 9.53 18.65 -0.15
N ARG A 59 10.10 19.85 0.10
CA ARG A 59 9.35 21.08 0.36
C ARG A 59 8.51 21.47 -0.86
N ASP A 60 9.12 21.55 -2.05
CA ASP A 60 8.42 21.84 -3.30
C ASP A 60 7.21 20.91 -3.55
N PHE A 61 7.33 19.65 -3.11
CA PHE A 61 6.25 18.68 -3.19
C PHE A 61 5.16 18.94 -2.14
N CYS A 62 5.56 19.16 -0.89
CA CYS A 62 4.63 19.36 0.22
C CYS A 62 3.82 20.64 0.07
N ASP A 63 4.41 21.72 -0.43
CA ASP A 63 3.74 23.01 -0.68
C ASP A 63 2.54 22.88 -1.64
N LYS A 64 2.58 21.91 -2.55
CA LYS A 64 1.47 21.64 -3.48
C LYS A 64 0.26 20.97 -2.84
N TRP A 65 0.45 20.33 -1.71
CA TRP A 65 -0.54 19.50 -1.03
C TRP A 65 -0.81 19.95 0.40
N ASP A 66 -0.24 21.08 0.81
CA ASP A 66 -0.33 21.62 2.17
C ASP A 66 0.06 20.58 3.25
N LEU A 67 1.20 19.91 3.02
CA LEU A 67 1.71 18.86 3.89
C LEU A 67 2.94 19.36 4.68
N ASP A 68 3.09 18.92 5.94
CA ASP A 68 4.32 19.15 6.71
C ASP A 68 5.30 17.98 6.51
N PRO A 69 6.43 18.21 5.83
CA PRO A 69 7.40 17.15 5.55
C PRO A 69 8.07 16.60 6.82
N LYS A 70 8.16 17.39 7.89
CA LYS A 70 8.79 16.97 9.15
C LYS A 70 7.87 16.06 9.94
N VAL A 71 6.59 16.43 10.04
CA VAL A 71 5.56 15.61 10.69
C VAL A 71 5.43 14.25 10.00
N LEU A 72 5.46 14.24 8.68
CA LEU A 72 5.36 13.02 7.87
C LEU A 72 6.67 12.22 7.79
N GLY A 73 7.80 12.78 8.24
CA GLY A 73 9.11 12.14 8.17
C GLY A 73 9.56 11.80 6.74
N LEU A 74 9.15 12.63 5.76
CA LEU A 74 9.41 12.37 4.35
C LEU A 74 10.90 12.32 4.03
N MET A 75 11.23 11.55 3.00
CA MET A 75 12.57 11.41 2.46
C MET A 75 12.56 11.65 0.95
N TYR A 76 13.73 11.82 0.38
CA TYR A 76 13.92 11.97 -1.05
C TYR A 76 14.88 10.90 -1.59
N ASP A 77 14.45 10.20 -2.62
CA ASP A 77 15.29 9.29 -3.39
C ASP A 77 16.06 10.08 -4.45
N VAL A 78 17.36 10.28 -4.21
CA VAL A 78 18.23 11.04 -5.12
C VAL A 78 18.55 10.28 -6.42
N LYS A 79 18.35 8.95 -6.44
CA LYS A 79 18.62 8.12 -7.62
C LYS A 79 17.45 8.11 -8.59
N GLU A 80 16.23 8.03 -8.05
CA GLU A 80 15.03 7.89 -8.86
C GLU A 80 14.12 9.11 -8.85
N HIS A 81 14.52 10.20 -8.17
CA HIS A 81 13.75 11.44 -8.07
C HIS A 81 12.31 11.21 -7.55
N ARG A 82 12.21 10.64 -6.34
CA ARG A 82 10.94 10.34 -5.68
C ARG A 82 10.86 10.99 -4.31
N VAL A 83 9.69 11.51 -3.96
CA VAL A 83 9.38 11.80 -2.55
C VAL A 83 8.90 10.50 -1.90
N VAL A 84 9.50 10.15 -0.76
CA VAL A 84 9.34 8.85 -0.13
C VAL A 84 8.65 8.99 1.21
N PHE A 85 7.55 8.30 1.37
CA PHE A 85 6.73 8.20 2.57
C PHE A 85 7.20 6.98 3.37
N PRO A 86 7.65 7.14 4.61
CA PRO A 86 7.98 6.00 5.47
C PRO A 86 6.70 5.29 5.90
N VAL A 87 6.69 3.97 5.82
CA VAL A 87 5.62 3.14 6.41
C VAL A 87 6.05 2.77 7.81
N ILE A 88 5.38 3.36 8.81
CA ILE A 88 5.72 3.21 10.22
C ILE A 88 4.58 2.49 10.94
N HIS A 89 4.92 1.42 11.64
CA HIS A 89 4.00 0.69 12.52
C HIS A 89 4.69 0.45 13.86
N ASP A 90 3.99 0.70 14.95
CA ASP A 90 4.49 0.57 16.33
C ASP A 90 5.80 1.36 16.56
N GLY A 91 5.91 2.54 15.95
CA GLY A 91 7.09 3.40 16.03
C GLY A 91 8.30 2.93 15.20
N VAL A 92 8.19 1.82 14.50
CA VAL A 92 9.26 1.26 13.67
C VAL A 92 8.95 1.45 12.19
N MET A 93 9.97 1.86 11.42
CA MET A 93 9.86 1.94 9.96
C MET A 93 9.98 0.53 9.38
N VAL A 94 8.85 0.01 8.89
CA VAL A 94 8.74 -1.36 8.36
C VAL A 94 8.83 -1.43 6.83
N ASP A 95 8.66 -0.31 6.15
CA ASP A 95 8.79 -0.17 4.70
C ASP A 95 8.87 1.32 4.31
N ALA A 96 8.95 1.59 3.03
CA ALA A 96 8.81 2.92 2.47
C ALA A 96 8.18 2.84 1.07
N THR A 97 7.49 3.90 0.66
CA THR A 97 6.93 4.00 -0.69
C THR A 97 7.21 5.37 -1.27
N GLY A 98 7.66 5.42 -2.52
CA GLY A 98 8.10 6.63 -3.18
C GLY A 98 7.23 7.02 -4.37
N ARG A 99 6.78 8.29 -4.38
CA ARG A 99 6.07 8.90 -5.50
C ARG A 99 7.07 9.55 -6.46
N SER A 100 7.00 9.21 -7.73
CA SER A 100 7.79 9.88 -8.78
C SER A 100 7.39 11.36 -8.90
N LEU A 101 8.38 12.25 -8.99
CA LEU A 101 8.16 13.67 -9.24
C LEU A 101 8.10 14.02 -10.73
N GLY A 102 8.31 13.04 -11.61
CA GLY A 102 8.25 13.19 -13.06
C GLY A 102 7.45 12.07 -13.71
N ASN A 103 7.77 11.76 -14.96
CA ASN A 103 7.08 10.76 -15.77
C ASN A 103 7.62 9.32 -15.58
N ARG A 104 8.42 9.07 -14.55
CA ARG A 104 8.99 7.75 -14.29
C ARG A 104 7.90 6.75 -13.86
N ILE A 105 7.90 5.61 -14.48
CA ILE A 105 7.02 4.48 -14.17
C ILE A 105 7.79 3.44 -13.33
N PRO A 106 7.16 2.83 -12.34
CA PRO A 106 5.81 3.08 -11.83
C PRO A 106 5.72 4.44 -11.11
N LYS A 107 4.53 5.07 -11.12
CA LYS A 107 4.25 6.32 -10.38
C LYS A 107 4.56 6.16 -8.88
N TRP A 108 4.16 5.04 -8.30
CA TRP A 108 4.48 4.63 -6.93
C TRP A 108 5.41 3.42 -6.93
N LYS A 109 6.43 3.42 -6.06
CA LYS A 109 7.40 2.32 -5.90
C LYS A 109 7.55 1.99 -4.42
N ARG A 110 7.44 0.72 -4.05
CA ARG A 110 7.82 0.24 -2.72
C ARG A 110 9.31 -0.06 -2.67
N TYR A 111 9.91 0.15 -1.50
CA TYR A 111 11.34 -0.08 -1.24
C TYR A 111 11.57 -1.39 -0.49
N GLY A 112 10.59 -1.86 0.25
CA GLY A 112 10.61 -3.12 0.96
C GLY A 112 9.57 -4.12 0.44
N LYS A 113 9.34 -5.17 1.22
CA LYS A 113 8.40 -6.26 0.91
C LYS A 113 7.22 -6.33 1.90
N ASN A 114 7.18 -5.42 2.87
CA ASN A 114 6.12 -5.41 3.86
C ASN A 114 4.77 -5.07 3.18
N LYS A 115 3.70 -5.72 3.62
CA LYS A 115 2.35 -5.54 3.05
C LYS A 115 1.47 -4.58 3.86
N LEU A 116 1.97 -4.07 4.99
CA LEU A 116 1.22 -3.12 5.81
C LEU A 116 0.93 -1.83 5.02
N PRO A 117 -0.21 -1.17 5.25
CA PRO A 117 -0.54 0.09 4.60
C PRO A 117 0.32 1.23 5.12
N TYR A 118 0.45 2.30 4.33
CA TYR A 118 0.86 3.58 4.88
C TYR A 118 -0.32 4.17 5.66
N ALA A 119 -0.07 4.66 6.86
CA ALA A 119 -1.08 5.30 7.69
C ALA A 119 -0.54 6.59 8.32
N HIS A 120 -1.41 7.59 8.46
CA HIS A 120 -1.11 8.86 9.12
C HIS A 120 -2.33 9.37 9.90
N GLY A 121 -2.09 9.94 11.09
CA GLY A 121 -3.13 10.41 12.02
C GLY A 121 -3.28 9.49 13.24
N CYS A 122 -4.13 9.85 14.19
CA CYS A 122 -4.28 9.14 15.47
C CYS A 122 -5.73 8.92 15.93
N GLY A 123 -6.72 9.11 15.04
CA GLY A 123 -8.14 8.94 15.36
C GLY A 123 -8.60 7.48 15.44
N LYS A 124 -9.87 7.29 15.80
CA LYS A 124 -10.54 5.97 15.83
C LYS A 124 -11.28 5.64 14.54
N THR A 125 -11.30 6.54 13.58
CA THR A 125 -11.93 6.38 12.27
C THR A 125 -10.84 6.28 11.20
N ALA A 126 -10.77 5.16 10.50
CA ALA A 126 -9.90 5.00 9.34
C ALA A 126 -10.59 5.51 8.07
N VAL A 127 -9.86 6.27 7.26
CA VAL A 127 -10.29 6.65 5.92
C VAL A 127 -9.35 6.00 4.91
N VAL A 128 -9.86 5.01 4.21
CA VAL A 128 -9.10 4.21 3.24
C VAL A 128 -9.08 4.92 1.89
N VAL A 129 -7.89 5.18 1.40
CA VAL A 129 -7.62 5.88 0.14
C VAL A 129 -6.60 5.13 -0.72
N GLU A 130 -6.40 5.57 -1.95
CA GLU A 130 -5.50 4.86 -2.87
C GLU A 130 -4.02 5.14 -2.61
N ASP A 131 -3.66 6.38 -2.25
CA ASP A 131 -2.27 6.81 -2.19
C ASP A 131 -1.88 7.56 -0.90
N CYS A 132 -0.56 7.64 -0.65
CA CYS A 132 -0.02 8.22 0.57
C CYS A 132 -0.26 9.72 0.71
N VAL A 133 -0.39 10.46 -0.40
CA VAL A 133 -0.63 11.93 -0.34
C VAL A 133 -2.02 12.18 0.23
N SER A 134 -3.02 11.48 -0.32
CA SER A 134 -4.40 11.56 0.17
C SER A 134 -4.50 11.11 1.65
N ALA A 135 -3.83 10.02 2.00
CA ALA A 135 -3.79 9.54 3.38
C ALA A 135 -3.14 10.54 4.33
N ALA A 136 -2.03 11.18 3.92
CA ALA A 136 -1.36 12.20 4.71
C ALA A 136 -2.21 13.45 4.90
N ALA A 137 -2.91 13.90 3.86
CA ALA A 137 -3.78 15.08 3.92
C ALA A 137 -5.03 14.88 4.80
N ILE A 138 -5.53 13.65 4.90
CA ILE A 138 -6.69 13.30 5.75
C ILE A 138 -6.28 13.13 7.22
N GLY A 139 -5.07 12.67 7.46
CA GLY A 139 -4.57 12.34 8.81
C GLY A 139 -4.67 13.51 9.78
N SER A 140 -5.30 13.28 10.92
CA SER A 140 -5.55 14.28 11.97
C SER A 140 -5.70 13.61 13.34
N ASP A 141 -6.11 14.36 14.34
CA ASP A 141 -6.46 13.82 15.67
C ASP A 141 -7.76 13.00 15.66
N VAL A 142 -8.58 13.12 14.60
CA VAL A 142 -9.88 12.44 14.48
C VAL A 142 -9.82 11.29 13.49
N PHE A 143 -9.10 11.47 12.40
CA PHE A 143 -9.04 10.52 11.29
C PHE A 143 -7.64 9.94 11.10
N VAL A 144 -7.58 8.67 10.77
CA VAL A 144 -6.38 8.02 10.28
C VAL A 144 -6.55 7.78 8.78
N GLY A 145 -5.80 8.51 7.95
CA GLY A 145 -5.72 8.24 6.52
C GLY A 145 -4.90 6.97 6.29
N VAL A 146 -5.45 6.01 5.55
CA VAL A 146 -4.85 4.69 5.28
C VAL A 146 -4.74 4.48 3.79
N ALA A 147 -3.51 4.42 3.26
CA ALA A 147 -3.26 4.16 1.85
C ALA A 147 -2.97 2.68 1.60
N VAL A 148 -3.82 2.02 0.80
CA VAL A 148 -3.67 0.58 0.50
C VAL A 148 -2.62 0.28 -0.58
N LEU A 149 -2.21 1.28 -1.35
CA LEU A 149 -1.10 1.20 -2.33
C LEU A 149 -1.20 0.04 -3.32
N GLY A 150 -2.42 -0.37 -3.63
CA GLY A 150 -2.68 -1.51 -4.50
C GLY A 150 -4.11 -1.57 -5.00
N THR A 151 -4.42 -2.65 -5.72
CA THR A 151 -5.73 -2.88 -6.34
C THR A 151 -6.66 -3.74 -5.48
N SER A 152 -6.17 -4.28 -4.36
CA SER A 152 -6.95 -5.17 -3.47
C SER A 152 -6.55 -4.97 -2.02
N LEU A 153 -7.47 -5.25 -1.09
CA LEU A 153 -7.17 -5.36 0.32
C LEU A 153 -6.46 -6.70 0.57
N THR A 154 -5.28 -6.64 1.18
CA THR A 154 -4.57 -7.82 1.66
C THR A 154 -5.04 -8.18 3.08
N ASP A 155 -4.76 -9.41 3.55
CA ASP A 155 -5.07 -9.79 4.92
C ASP A 155 -4.34 -8.90 5.94
N ALA A 156 -3.12 -8.43 5.63
CA ALA A 156 -2.42 -7.46 6.45
C ALA A 156 -3.16 -6.12 6.54
N HIS A 157 -3.78 -5.64 5.44
CA HIS A 157 -4.62 -4.45 5.46
C HIS A 157 -5.88 -4.67 6.32
N LYS A 158 -6.56 -5.81 6.17
CA LYS A 158 -7.76 -6.15 6.95
C LYS A 158 -7.46 -6.23 8.44
N THR A 159 -6.37 -6.91 8.80
CA THR A 159 -5.90 -6.98 10.19
C THR A 159 -5.58 -5.59 10.75
N TYR A 160 -4.89 -4.75 9.97
CA TYR A 160 -4.63 -3.37 10.40
C TYR A 160 -5.92 -2.56 10.56
N LEU A 161 -6.86 -2.68 9.64
CA LEU A 161 -8.12 -1.93 9.68
C LEU A 161 -9.06 -2.40 10.79
N SER A 162 -8.99 -3.64 11.24
CA SER A 162 -9.87 -4.20 12.29
C SER A 162 -9.74 -3.51 13.67
N GLN A 163 -8.69 -2.73 13.90
CA GLN A 163 -8.51 -1.95 15.13
C GLN A 163 -9.37 -0.68 15.21
N PHE A 164 -9.96 -0.23 14.10
CA PHE A 164 -10.74 0.99 14.03
C PHE A 164 -12.21 0.72 14.27
N SER A 165 -12.88 1.64 14.98
CA SER A 165 -14.33 1.54 15.25
C SER A 165 -15.17 1.89 14.01
N THR A 166 -14.62 2.68 13.11
CA THR A 166 -15.28 3.12 11.87
C THR A 166 -14.29 3.09 10.73
N ILE A 167 -14.69 2.57 9.59
CA ILE A 167 -13.89 2.54 8.38
C ILE A 167 -14.70 3.22 7.27
N ILE A 168 -14.12 4.25 6.67
CA ILE A 168 -14.67 4.98 5.52
C ILE A 168 -13.83 4.61 4.30
N ILE A 169 -14.46 4.14 3.23
CA ILE A 169 -13.78 3.86 1.96
C ILE A 169 -13.96 5.07 1.05
N ALA A 170 -12.87 5.76 0.76
CA ALA A 170 -12.82 7.01 -0.01
C ALA A 170 -11.80 6.88 -1.15
N LEU A 171 -12.05 5.98 -2.09
CA LEU A 171 -11.23 5.81 -3.29
C LEU A 171 -11.62 6.83 -4.36
N ASP A 172 -10.81 6.97 -5.40
CA ASP A 172 -11.07 7.88 -6.51
C ASP A 172 -12.43 7.55 -7.19
N PRO A 173 -13.14 8.53 -7.76
CA PRO A 173 -14.48 8.33 -8.32
C PRO A 173 -14.58 7.26 -9.42
N ASP A 174 -13.49 7.06 -10.17
CA ASP A 174 -13.38 6.01 -11.20
C ASP A 174 -13.21 4.59 -10.63
N ALA A 175 -12.92 4.48 -9.34
CA ALA A 175 -12.77 3.22 -8.62
C ALA A 175 -14.04 2.76 -7.88
N LEU A 176 -15.24 3.24 -8.25
CA LEU A 176 -16.50 2.89 -7.57
C LEU A 176 -16.74 1.37 -7.40
N PRO A 177 -16.51 0.49 -8.39
CA PRO A 177 -16.65 -0.95 -8.21
C PRO A 177 -15.73 -1.49 -7.11
N LYS A 178 -14.50 -0.99 -7.04
CA LYS A 178 -13.50 -1.35 -6.03
C LYS A 178 -13.90 -0.84 -4.65
N THR A 179 -14.46 0.37 -4.57
CA THR A 179 -14.99 0.94 -3.32
C THR A 179 -16.07 0.03 -2.74
N LEU A 180 -17.03 -0.40 -3.57
CA LEU A 180 -18.10 -1.32 -3.16
C LEU A 180 -17.58 -2.70 -2.76
N GLN A 181 -16.54 -3.18 -3.41
CA GLN A 181 -15.87 -4.43 -3.05
C GLN A 181 -15.22 -4.30 -1.66
N PHE A 182 -14.41 -3.27 -1.43
CA PHE A 182 -13.72 -3.04 -0.15
C PHE A 182 -14.68 -2.87 1.01
N ALA A 183 -15.83 -2.22 0.79
CA ALA A 183 -16.86 -2.04 1.82
C ALA A 183 -17.55 -3.35 2.24
N ARG A 184 -17.42 -4.44 1.47
CA ARG A 184 -18.00 -5.77 1.78
C ARG A 184 -16.98 -6.73 2.41
N GLU A 185 -15.71 -6.44 2.35
CA GLU A 185 -14.62 -7.26 2.86
C GLU A 185 -14.26 -6.93 4.32
#